data_fbbb30789f4aa477c52e95617c60813c
#
_entry.id   fbbb30789f4aa477c52e95617c60813c
#
_cell.length_a   1.000
_cell.length_b   1.000
_cell.length_c   1.000
_cell.angle_alpha   90.00
_cell.angle_beta   90.00
_cell.angle_gamma   90.00
#
_symmetry.space_group_name_H-M   'P 1'
#
loop_
_entity.id
_entity.type
_entity.pdbx_description
1 polymer ?
#
loop_
_entity_poly.entity_id
_entity_poly.type
_entity_poly.pdbx_seq_one_letter_code
_entity_poly.pdbx_strand_id
1 'polypeptide(L)'
;MSEKDELAGIIADELNKQFKHQQVAYFLEDGSNPTDVTDFISTGSTMLDLAIANRPNGGVAVGKITELNGLEGSGKSLIGSHLLASTQKKDGIAVYIDTESAVSQEFLRAIGVDTTKMLYVHLETVEEIFDTIETIVTKIRESNKDKLVTILVDSLAAASTKQEMDTDFDKDGWATAKAIIISKAMRKITQMIARQKVALVFTNQLRQKLGVMFGDPWTTSGGKALPFHSSTRVRFKNAGQIKDKKNNTIGIKIKGQVIKNRLGPPMRTAEFPLYFDKGIDNYGSWLTVMKEHKICKVGGSWYTLPHIDIETGEVIKEHKFQSKDFEELMNTNTCLLYTSDAADE
;
A
#
# COMPACT_ATOMS: atom_id res chain seq x y z
N MET A 1 8.14 -29.40 -15.88
CA MET A 1 6.75 -29.02 -16.24
C MET A 1 5.89 -30.17 -15.79
N SER A 2 5.00 -29.97 -14.79
CA SER A 2 4.05 -31.00 -14.40
C SER A 2 3.09 -31.22 -15.57
N GLU A 3 2.80 -32.49 -15.87
CA GLU A 3 1.85 -32.88 -16.91
C GLU A 3 0.47 -32.39 -16.47
N LYS A 4 -0.15 -31.50 -17.25
CA LYS A 4 -1.50 -31.00 -16.95
C LYS A 4 -2.47 -32.19 -17.05
N ASP A 5 -3.39 -32.28 -16.08
CA ASP A 5 -4.45 -33.28 -16.15
C ASP A 5 -5.29 -33.06 -17.41
N GLU A 6 -5.33 -34.06 -18.27
CA GLU A 6 -5.96 -33.98 -19.60
C GLU A 6 -7.49 -33.73 -19.47
N LEU A 7 -8.14 -34.36 -18.50
CA LEU A 7 -9.56 -34.15 -18.26
C LEU A 7 -9.85 -32.74 -17.74
N ALA A 8 -9.02 -32.21 -16.85
CA ALA A 8 -9.15 -30.84 -16.37
C ALA A 8 -8.95 -29.83 -17.51
N GLY A 9 -8.07 -30.13 -18.47
CA GLY A 9 -7.89 -29.33 -19.70
C GLY A 9 -9.14 -29.29 -20.56
N ILE A 10 -9.76 -30.43 -20.83
CA ILE A 10 -10.99 -30.54 -21.61
C ILE A 10 -12.14 -29.74 -20.93
N ILE A 11 -12.26 -29.89 -19.61
CA ILE A 11 -13.29 -29.14 -18.84
C ILE A 11 -13.05 -27.64 -18.89
N ALA A 12 -11.79 -27.17 -18.74
CA ALA A 12 -11.46 -25.76 -18.80
C ALA A 12 -11.79 -25.17 -20.18
N ASP A 13 -11.46 -25.88 -21.27
CA ASP A 13 -11.79 -25.47 -22.64
C ASP A 13 -13.29 -25.38 -22.87
N GLU A 14 -14.06 -26.36 -22.39
CA GLU A 14 -15.51 -26.36 -22.53
C GLU A 14 -16.17 -25.21 -21.77
N LEU A 15 -15.74 -24.96 -20.53
CA LEU A 15 -16.21 -23.82 -19.74
C LEU A 15 -15.88 -22.49 -20.43
N ASN A 16 -14.68 -22.32 -20.96
CA ASN A 16 -14.29 -21.10 -21.65
C ASN A 16 -15.03 -20.89 -22.98
N LYS A 17 -15.40 -21.97 -23.68
CA LYS A 17 -16.30 -21.90 -24.86
C LYS A 17 -17.72 -21.50 -24.48
N GLN A 18 -18.24 -22.02 -23.37
CA GLN A 18 -19.58 -21.67 -22.87
C GLN A 18 -19.71 -20.18 -22.54
N PHE A 19 -18.65 -19.58 -21.97
CA PHE A 19 -18.61 -18.17 -21.57
C PHE A 19 -17.87 -17.31 -22.61
N LYS A 20 -18.35 -17.28 -23.85
CA LYS A 20 -17.76 -16.72 -25.09
C LYS A 20 -17.07 -15.35 -24.98
N HIS A 21 -17.39 -14.54 -23.96
CA HIS A 21 -16.88 -13.18 -23.80
C HIS A 21 -15.88 -13.04 -22.64
N GLN A 22 -15.58 -14.13 -21.94
CA GLN A 22 -14.74 -14.09 -20.75
C GLN A 22 -14.12 -15.45 -20.47
N GLN A 23 -12.80 -15.48 -20.37
CA GLN A 23 -12.11 -16.64 -19.83
C GLN A 23 -12.49 -16.80 -18.34
N VAL A 24 -13.04 -17.94 -17.95
CA VAL A 24 -13.51 -18.25 -16.60
C VAL A 24 -12.74 -19.38 -15.94
N ALA A 25 -12.10 -20.26 -16.71
CA ALA A 25 -11.31 -21.39 -16.24
C ALA A 25 -9.84 -21.19 -16.58
N TYR A 26 -8.98 -21.40 -15.59
CA TYR A 26 -7.52 -21.19 -15.66
C TYR A 26 -6.82 -22.32 -14.93
N PHE A 27 -5.63 -22.70 -15.40
CA PHE A 27 -4.67 -23.40 -14.57
C PHE A 27 -3.86 -22.36 -13.78
N LEU A 28 -3.70 -22.55 -12.47
CA LEU A 28 -3.05 -21.54 -11.62
C LEU A 28 -1.58 -21.29 -11.98
N GLU A 29 -0.90 -22.29 -12.55
CA GLU A 29 0.50 -22.17 -12.99
C GLU A 29 0.69 -21.43 -14.32
N ASP A 30 -0.38 -21.17 -15.08
CA ASP A 30 -0.28 -20.50 -16.39
C ASP A 30 0.03 -19.00 -16.30
N GLY A 31 0.07 -18.43 -15.10
CA GLY A 31 0.43 -17.02 -14.87
C GLY A 31 -0.55 -15.99 -15.46
N SER A 32 -1.65 -16.43 -16.07
CA SER A 32 -2.63 -15.58 -16.76
C SER A 32 -3.92 -15.36 -15.98
N ASN A 33 -4.04 -15.95 -14.80
CA ASN A 33 -5.26 -15.86 -14.02
C ASN A 33 -5.41 -14.50 -13.29
N PRO A 34 -6.63 -14.00 -13.06
CA PRO A 34 -6.86 -12.71 -12.39
C PRO A 34 -6.38 -12.65 -10.94
N THR A 35 -6.06 -13.79 -10.33
CA THR A 35 -5.57 -13.85 -8.95
C THR A 35 -4.07 -13.62 -8.84
N ASP A 36 -3.32 -13.78 -9.94
CA ASP A 36 -1.88 -13.63 -9.95
C ASP A 36 -1.47 -12.18 -9.69
N VAL A 37 -0.55 -12.04 -8.75
CA VAL A 37 0.07 -10.77 -8.42
C VAL A 37 1.50 -10.81 -8.92
N THR A 38 1.77 -10.06 -9.98
CA THR A 38 3.08 -9.93 -10.61
C THR A 38 3.82 -8.68 -10.16
N ASP A 39 3.06 -7.65 -9.78
CA ASP A 39 3.60 -6.33 -9.48
C ASP A 39 3.19 -5.84 -8.10
N PHE A 40 4.10 -5.12 -7.47
CA PHE A 40 3.92 -4.47 -6.17
C PHE A 40 4.33 -3.01 -6.24
N ILE A 41 3.68 -2.18 -5.42
CA ILE A 41 3.98 -0.76 -5.25
C ILE A 41 4.56 -0.55 -3.86
N SER A 42 5.77 -0.03 -3.78
CA SER A 42 6.43 0.27 -2.50
C SER A 42 5.67 1.35 -1.73
N THR A 43 5.51 1.14 -0.43
CA THR A 43 4.98 2.12 0.52
C THR A 43 5.96 3.25 0.85
N GLY A 44 7.19 3.17 0.32
CA GLY A 44 8.31 4.04 0.70
C GLY A 44 9.07 3.56 1.94
N SER A 45 8.57 2.54 2.62
CA SER A 45 9.24 1.87 3.74
C SER A 45 9.49 0.40 3.39
N THR A 46 10.73 0.00 3.20
CA THR A 46 11.10 -1.40 2.93
C THR A 46 10.58 -2.33 4.04
N MET A 47 10.64 -1.88 5.30
CA MET A 47 10.14 -2.66 6.43
C MET A 47 8.65 -2.93 6.35
N LEU A 48 7.87 -1.94 5.90
CA LEU A 48 6.43 -2.11 5.71
C LEU A 48 6.15 -2.97 4.47
N ASP A 49 6.91 -2.80 3.40
CA ASP A 49 6.81 -3.59 2.18
C ASP A 49 7.04 -5.08 2.45
N LEU A 50 8.09 -5.41 3.22
CA LEU A 50 8.38 -6.78 3.70
C LEU A 50 7.27 -7.31 4.62
N ALA A 51 6.76 -6.48 5.54
CA ALA A 51 5.66 -6.88 6.42
C ALA A 51 4.38 -7.21 5.65
N ILE A 52 4.10 -6.52 4.54
CA ILE A 52 2.94 -6.75 3.67
C ILE A 52 3.16 -7.93 2.73
N ALA A 53 4.23 -7.93 1.95
CA ALA A 53 4.37 -8.85 0.80
C ALA A 53 5.25 -10.06 1.09
N ASN A 54 6.04 -10.06 2.17
CA ASN A 54 6.98 -11.12 2.55
C ASN A 54 7.96 -11.49 1.42
N ARG A 55 8.43 -10.49 0.70
CA ARG A 55 9.39 -10.64 -0.40
C ARG A 55 10.18 -9.36 -0.65
N PRO A 56 11.39 -9.44 -1.21
CA PRO A 56 12.11 -8.28 -1.73
C PRO A 56 11.27 -7.52 -2.77
N ASN A 57 11.43 -6.20 -2.84
CA ASN A 57 10.67 -5.34 -3.75
C ASN A 57 9.14 -5.51 -3.66
N GLY A 58 8.65 -5.83 -2.45
CA GLY A 58 7.25 -6.03 -2.16
C GLY A 58 6.46 -4.73 -2.05
N GLY A 59 5.49 -4.72 -1.12
CA GLY A 59 4.59 -3.60 -0.88
C GLY A 59 3.13 -3.91 -1.20
N VAL A 60 2.38 -2.91 -1.66
CA VAL A 60 0.96 -3.06 -2.00
C VAL A 60 0.81 -3.76 -3.35
N ALA A 61 0.00 -4.81 -3.39
CA ALA A 61 -0.19 -5.62 -4.59
C ALA A 61 -1.05 -4.93 -5.65
N VAL A 62 -0.59 -4.97 -6.89
CA VAL A 62 -1.35 -4.55 -8.07
C VAL A 62 -2.46 -5.57 -8.38
N GLY A 63 -3.63 -5.10 -8.78
CA GLY A 63 -4.83 -5.93 -9.00
C GLY A 63 -5.55 -6.31 -7.70
N LYS A 64 -5.22 -5.66 -6.58
CA LYS A 64 -5.85 -5.90 -5.28
C LYS A 64 -6.30 -4.60 -4.62
N ILE A 65 -7.22 -4.74 -3.66
CA ILE A 65 -7.71 -3.64 -2.83
C ILE A 65 -6.97 -3.68 -1.50
N THR A 66 -6.41 -2.54 -1.12
CA THR A 66 -5.72 -2.35 0.17
C THR A 66 -6.44 -1.28 1.00
N GLU A 67 -6.63 -1.54 2.28
CA GLU A 67 -7.13 -0.56 3.24
C GLU A 67 -6.04 -0.15 4.21
N LEU A 68 -5.77 1.16 4.27
CA LEU A 68 -4.89 1.81 5.24
C LEU A 68 -5.76 2.46 6.31
N ASN A 69 -5.80 1.92 7.52
CA ASN A 69 -6.64 2.45 8.58
C ASN A 69 -5.86 2.89 9.81
N GLY A 70 -6.41 3.79 10.59
CA GLY A 70 -5.77 4.32 11.79
C GLY A 70 -6.54 5.52 12.34
N LEU A 71 -6.14 5.96 13.54
CA LEU A 71 -6.63 7.20 14.13
C LEU A 71 -6.11 8.40 13.32
N GLU A 72 -6.64 9.57 13.61
CA GLU A 72 -6.16 10.84 13.06
C GLU A 72 -4.66 11.03 13.36
N GLY A 73 -3.91 11.65 12.44
CA GLY A 73 -2.47 11.87 12.60
C GLY A 73 -1.60 10.60 12.62
N SER A 74 -2.12 9.44 12.19
CA SER A 74 -1.35 8.18 12.14
C SER A 74 -0.57 7.96 10.84
N GLY A 75 -0.58 8.94 9.90
CA GLY A 75 0.22 8.92 8.67
C GLY A 75 -0.42 8.18 7.48
N LYS A 76 -1.71 7.86 7.52
CA LYS A 76 -2.41 7.12 6.42
C LYS A 76 -2.29 7.80 5.07
N SER A 77 -2.66 9.08 4.98
CA SER A 77 -2.62 9.88 3.75
C SER A 77 -1.20 10.00 3.20
N LEU A 78 -0.22 10.11 4.09
CA LEU A 78 1.18 10.19 3.73
C LEU A 78 1.69 8.87 3.14
N ILE A 79 1.38 7.73 3.76
CA ILE A 79 1.71 6.40 3.20
C ILE A 79 1.03 6.22 1.84
N GLY A 80 -0.25 6.63 1.71
CA GLY A 80 -0.96 6.63 0.43
C GLY A 80 -0.23 7.47 -0.63
N SER A 81 0.25 8.64 -0.27
CA SER A 81 1.00 9.53 -1.17
C SER A 81 2.37 8.95 -1.58
N HIS A 82 3.05 8.25 -0.69
CA HIS A 82 4.27 7.50 -1.06
C HIS A 82 4.01 6.40 -2.08
N LEU A 83 2.85 5.72 -2.01
CA LEU A 83 2.44 4.75 -3.03
C LEU A 83 2.28 5.44 -4.40
N LEU A 84 1.71 6.64 -4.44
CA LEU A 84 1.59 7.41 -5.69
C LEU A 84 2.96 7.81 -6.25
N ALA A 85 3.89 8.29 -5.40
CA ALA A 85 5.26 8.58 -5.81
C ALA A 85 5.97 7.33 -6.35
N SER A 86 5.82 6.20 -5.68
CA SER A 86 6.39 4.91 -6.10
C SER A 86 5.81 4.41 -7.43
N THR A 87 4.52 4.66 -7.67
CA THR A 87 3.86 4.37 -8.95
C THR A 87 4.46 5.20 -10.08
N GLN A 88 4.66 6.50 -9.87
CA GLN A 88 5.26 7.39 -10.86
C GLN A 88 6.72 7.03 -11.17
N LYS A 89 7.50 6.59 -10.17
CA LYS A 89 8.87 6.05 -10.36
C LYS A 89 8.91 4.84 -11.30
N LYS A 90 7.81 4.07 -11.37
CA LYS A 90 7.63 2.94 -12.29
C LYS A 90 6.92 3.37 -13.59
N ASP A 91 6.93 4.64 -13.93
CA ASP A 91 6.22 5.20 -15.08
C ASP A 91 4.72 4.91 -15.10
N GLY A 92 4.11 4.71 -13.92
CA GLY A 92 2.68 4.46 -13.74
C GLY A 92 1.85 5.73 -13.63
N ILE A 93 0.53 5.57 -13.74
CA ILE A 93 -0.45 6.63 -13.54
C ILE A 93 -0.84 6.67 -12.07
N ALA A 94 -0.60 7.80 -11.43
CA ALA A 94 -0.97 8.09 -10.05
C ALA A 94 -2.26 8.91 -10.01
N VAL A 95 -3.27 8.40 -9.31
CA VAL A 95 -4.57 9.07 -9.14
C VAL A 95 -4.83 9.29 -7.66
N TYR A 96 -5.13 10.52 -7.28
CA TYR A 96 -5.56 10.90 -5.94
C TYR A 96 -7.01 11.35 -5.95
N ILE A 97 -7.90 10.60 -5.33
CA ILE A 97 -9.29 10.98 -5.09
C ILE A 97 -9.38 11.50 -3.65
N ASP A 98 -9.58 12.80 -3.50
CA ASP A 98 -9.65 13.51 -2.22
C ASP A 98 -11.09 13.83 -1.87
N THR A 99 -11.49 13.46 -0.65
CA THR A 99 -12.82 13.75 -0.10
C THR A 99 -12.75 14.66 1.14
N GLU A 100 -11.53 15.00 1.58
CA GLU A 100 -11.30 15.82 2.79
C GLU A 100 -10.83 17.24 2.45
N SER A 101 -10.48 17.51 1.19
CA SER A 101 -9.89 18.79 0.73
C SER A 101 -8.63 19.18 1.52
N ALA A 102 -7.83 18.19 1.95
CA ALA A 102 -6.74 18.40 2.90
C ALA A 102 -5.34 18.26 2.27
N VAL A 103 -5.24 18.12 0.96
CA VAL A 103 -3.97 17.85 0.27
C VAL A 103 -3.13 19.10 0.11
N SER A 104 -1.88 19.06 0.60
CA SER A 104 -0.86 20.07 0.33
C SER A 104 0.03 19.66 -0.83
N GLN A 105 0.08 20.46 -1.89
CA GLN A 105 0.97 20.24 -3.03
C GLN A 105 2.45 20.28 -2.63
N GLU A 106 2.83 21.18 -1.74
CA GLU A 106 4.22 21.31 -1.25
C GLU A 106 4.65 20.02 -0.55
N PHE A 107 3.76 19.47 0.28
CA PHE A 107 4.01 18.22 0.97
C PHE A 107 4.11 17.03 0.00
N LEU A 108 3.23 16.94 -1.01
CA LEU A 108 3.33 15.89 -2.03
C LEU A 108 4.67 15.94 -2.78
N ARG A 109 5.14 17.14 -3.13
CA ARG A 109 6.45 17.31 -3.77
C ARG A 109 7.61 16.93 -2.86
N ALA A 110 7.54 17.27 -1.57
CA ALA A 110 8.57 16.94 -0.59
C ALA A 110 8.78 15.42 -0.44
N ILE A 111 7.73 14.61 -0.60
CA ILE A 111 7.80 13.14 -0.56
C ILE A 111 8.06 12.51 -1.93
N GLY A 112 8.29 13.30 -2.97
CA GLY A 112 8.68 12.84 -4.29
C GLY A 112 7.54 12.56 -5.27
N VAL A 113 6.34 13.08 -5.02
CA VAL A 113 5.24 13.05 -6.00
C VAL A 113 5.44 14.14 -7.05
N ASP A 114 5.47 13.77 -8.32
CA ASP A 114 5.38 14.70 -9.45
C ASP A 114 3.93 15.17 -9.60
N THR A 115 3.63 16.34 -9.05
CA THR A 115 2.26 16.89 -9.06
C THR A 115 1.81 17.30 -10.47
N THR A 116 2.71 17.40 -11.45
CA THR A 116 2.37 17.72 -12.84
C THR A 116 1.84 16.50 -13.60
N LYS A 117 2.15 15.29 -13.11
CA LYS A 117 1.75 14.00 -13.70
C LYS A 117 0.74 13.24 -12.85
N MET A 118 0.29 13.81 -11.75
CA MET A 118 -0.71 13.20 -10.88
C MET A 118 -2.11 13.67 -11.26
N LEU A 119 -3.03 12.73 -11.47
CA LEU A 119 -4.45 13.06 -11.61
C LEU A 119 -5.04 13.28 -10.21
N TYR A 120 -5.45 14.51 -9.92
CA TYR A 120 -6.16 14.87 -8.70
C TYR A 120 -7.64 15.06 -8.97
N VAL A 121 -8.49 14.42 -8.18
CA VAL A 121 -9.96 14.47 -8.30
C VAL A 121 -10.56 14.75 -6.93
N HIS A 122 -11.34 15.81 -6.82
CA HIS A 122 -12.08 16.15 -5.60
C HIS A 122 -13.53 15.67 -5.72
N LEU A 123 -14.00 14.86 -4.77
CA LEU A 123 -15.35 14.28 -4.75
C LEU A 123 -15.92 14.28 -3.33
N GLU A 124 -17.24 14.33 -3.22
CA GLU A 124 -17.94 14.43 -1.95
C GLU A 124 -18.74 13.17 -1.59
N THR A 125 -19.19 12.41 -2.61
CA THR A 125 -20.08 11.28 -2.37
C THR A 125 -19.45 9.93 -2.73
N VAL A 126 -19.90 8.91 -2.00
CA VAL A 126 -19.46 7.52 -2.21
C VAL A 126 -19.79 7.05 -3.64
N GLU A 127 -20.95 7.43 -4.16
CA GLU A 127 -21.40 7.08 -5.49
C GLU A 127 -20.46 7.66 -6.55
N GLU A 128 -20.11 8.94 -6.43
CA GLU A 128 -19.17 9.61 -7.35
C GLU A 128 -17.78 8.97 -7.30
N ILE A 129 -17.29 8.61 -6.12
CA ILE A 129 -16.00 7.93 -5.98
C ILE A 129 -15.97 6.65 -6.81
N PHE A 130 -16.96 5.78 -6.66
CA PHE A 130 -16.97 4.50 -7.35
C PHE A 130 -17.22 4.62 -8.86
N ASP A 131 -18.09 5.54 -9.29
CA ASP A 131 -18.33 5.83 -10.70
C ASP A 131 -17.06 6.42 -11.36
N THR A 132 -16.33 7.27 -10.64
CA THR A 132 -15.06 7.86 -11.11
C THR A 132 -13.97 6.80 -11.22
N ILE A 133 -13.82 5.90 -10.24
CA ILE A 133 -12.88 4.78 -10.33
C ILE A 133 -13.14 3.95 -11.58
N GLU A 134 -14.41 3.58 -11.84
CA GLU A 134 -14.80 2.81 -13.01
C GLU A 134 -14.44 3.54 -14.31
N THR A 135 -14.77 4.83 -14.39
CA THR A 135 -14.47 5.68 -15.55
C THR A 135 -12.98 5.78 -15.82
N ILE A 136 -12.17 6.07 -14.78
CA ILE A 136 -10.71 6.19 -14.91
C ILE A 136 -10.11 4.89 -15.41
N VAL A 137 -10.46 3.76 -14.77
CA VAL A 137 -9.91 2.45 -15.14
C VAL A 137 -10.28 2.10 -16.58
N THR A 138 -11.54 2.31 -16.98
CA THR A 138 -12.00 2.04 -18.34
C THR A 138 -11.24 2.87 -19.35
N LYS A 139 -11.12 4.19 -19.13
CA LYS A 139 -10.43 5.09 -20.06
C LYS A 139 -8.94 4.81 -20.20
N ILE A 140 -8.27 4.48 -19.11
CA ILE A 140 -6.85 4.11 -19.16
C ILE A 140 -6.68 2.82 -19.97
N ARG A 141 -7.53 1.81 -19.77
CA ARG A 141 -7.42 0.52 -20.47
C ARG A 141 -7.81 0.58 -21.94
N GLU A 142 -8.69 1.50 -22.33
CA GLU A 142 -8.94 1.82 -23.73
C GLU A 142 -7.69 2.38 -24.42
N SER A 143 -6.88 3.18 -23.70
CA SER A 143 -5.69 3.84 -24.24
C SER A 143 -4.42 3.00 -24.09
N ASN A 144 -4.24 2.30 -22.95
CA ASN A 144 -3.06 1.50 -22.64
C ASN A 144 -3.42 0.34 -21.69
N LYS A 145 -3.32 -0.89 -22.21
CA LYS A 145 -3.72 -2.11 -21.46
C LYS A 145 -2.77 -2.45 -20.31
N ASP A 146 -1.49 -2.11 -20.44
CA ASP A 146 -0.43 -2.59 -19.55
C ASP A 146 0.08 -1.50 -18.60
N LYS A 147 -0.42 -0.25 -18.73
CA LYS A 147 0.03 0.86 -17.89
C LYS A 147 -0.27 0.58 -16.41
N LEU A 148 0.75 0.69 -15.57
CA LEU A 148 0.60 0.59 -14.12
C LEU A 148 -0.29 1.73 -13.61
N VAL A 149 -1.26 1.40 -12.76
CA VAL A 149 -2.21 2.38 -12.21
C VAL A 149 -2.36 2.18 -10.71
N THR A 150 -2.20 3.26 -9.96
CA THR A 150 -2.56 3.30 -8.54
C THR A 150 -3.61 4.38 -8.31
N ILE A 151 -4.72 4.01 -7.68
CA ILE A 151 -5.78 4.93 -7.27
C ILE A 151 -5.82 4.96 -5.75
N LEU A 152 -5.56 6.12 -5.17
CA LEU A 152 -5.72 6.40 -3.75
C LEU A 152 -7.04 7.13 -3.52
N VAL A 153 -7.87 6.63 -2.62
CA VAL A 153 -9.09 7.31 -2.13
C VAL A 153 -8.87 7.74 -0.69
N ASP A 154 -8.83 9.03 -0.44
CA ASP A 154 -8.52 9.61 0.87
C ASP A 154 -9.60 10.63 1.27
N SER A 155 -10.55 10.27 2.11
CA SER A 155 -10.79 8.97 2.74
C SER A 155 -12.24 8.50 2.48
N LEU A 156 -12.46 7.19 2.46
CA LEU A 156 -13.83 6.68 2.36
C LEU A 156 -14.69 7.07 3.58
N ALA A 157 -14.05 7.37 4.72
CA ALA A 157 -14.72 7.80 5.94
C ALA A 157 -15.42 9.16 5.78
N ALA A 158 -14.77 10.12 5.13
CA ALA A 158 -15.26 11.49 4.98
C ALA A 158 -16.40 11.62 3.95
N ALA A 159 -16.40 10.78 2.90
CA ALA A 159 -17.43 10.86 1.87
C ALA A 159 -18.84 10.65 2.42
N SER A 160 -19.79 11.43 1.95
CA SER A 160 -21.24 11.30 2.22
C SER A 160 -21.92 10.37 1.19
N THR A 161 -23.23 10.22 1.26
CA THR A 161 -24.03 9.64 0.17
C THR A 161 -24.79 10.77 -0.55
N LYS A 162 -25.17 10.57 -1.83
CA LYS A 162 -26.00 11.54 -2.54
C LYS A 162 -27.28 11.84 -1.76
N GLN A 163 -27.90 10.79 -1.21
CA GLN A 163 -29.10 10.92 -0.39
C GLN A 163 -28.88 11.74 0.88
N GLU A 164 -27.72 11.62 1.52
CA GLU A 164 -27.33 12.40 2.70
C GLU A 164 -27.14 13.89 2.35
N MET A 165 -26.54 14.17 1.18
CA MET A 165 -26.33 15.54 0.68
C MET A 165 -27.65 16.26 0.32
N ASP A 166 -28.65 15.52 -0.16
CA ASP A 166 -29.95 16.06 -0.61
C ASP A 166 -30.98 16.21 0.54
N THR A 167 -30.61 15.86 1.78
CA THR A 167 -31.56 15.82 2.89
C THR A 167 -31.17 16.76 4.01
N ASP A 168 -32.18 17.26 4.73
CA ASP A 168 -32.02 18.12 5.90
C ASP A 168 -31.26 17.40 7.03
N PHE A 169 -30.50 18.17 7.82
CA PHE A 169 -29.62 17.70 8.90
C PHE A 169 -30.32 16.92 10.03
N ASP A 170 -31.64 16.99 10.12
CA ASP A 170 -32.44 16.42 11.21
C ASP A 170 -32.79 14.92 11.04
N LYS A 171 -32.34 14.23 9.95
CA LYS A 171 -32.70 12.84 9.69
C LYS A 171 -31.56 11.89 10.05
N ASP A 172 -31.90 10.84 10.81
CA ASP A 172 -31.02 9.75 11.20
C ASP A 172 -31.02 8.58 10.20
N GLY A 173 -29.99 7.71 10.24
CA GLY A 173 -29.99 6.45 9.49
C GLY A 173 -28.98 6.36 8.34
N TRP A 174 -28.26 7.42 8.03
CA TRP A 174 -27.33 7.55 6.89
C TRP A 174 -26.17 6.55 6.92
N ALA A 175 -25.69 6.16 8.10
CA ALA A 175 -24.60 5.20 8.24
C ALA A 175 -24.94 3.82 7.62
N THR A 176 -26.21 3.40 7.72
CA THR A 176 -26.69 2.16 7.11
C THR A 176 -26.79 2.27 5.59
N ALA A 177 -27.32 3.40 5.07
CA ALA A 177 -27.41 3.67 3.65
C ALA A 177 -26.02 3.67 3.00
N LYS A 178 -25.07 4.40 3.58
CA LYS A 178 -23.66 4.42 3.16
C LYS A 178 -23.05 3.02 3.10
N ALA A 179 -23.27 2.19 4.12
CA ALA A 179 -22.75 0.82 4.15
C ALA A 179 -23.34 -0.07 3.05
N ILE A 180 -24.63 0.09 2.71
CA ILE A 180 -25.30 -0.63 1.62
C ILE A 180 -24.70 -0.25 0.27
N ILE A 181 -24.52 1.06 0.01
CA ILE A 181 -23.94 1.59 -1.24
C ILE A 181 -22.51 1.07 -1.41
N ILE A 182 -21.66 1.19 -0.38
CA ILE A 182 -20.30 0.67 -0.39
C ILE A 182 -20.30 -0.84 -0.66
N SER A 183 -21.21 -1.60 -0.02
CA SER A 183 -21.29 -3.07 -0.22
C SER A 183 -21.64 -3.43 -1.66
N LYS A 184 -22.55 -2.70 -2.30
CA LYS A 184 -22.94 -2.89 -3.71
C LYS A 184 -21.77 -2.53 -4.64
N ALA A 185 -21.14 -1.39 -4.43
CA ALA A 185 -20.02 -0.90 -5.21
C ALA A 185 -18.81 -1.83 -5.13
N MET A 186 -18.45 -2.28 -3.93
CA MET A 186 -17.31 -3.18 -3.71
C MET A 186 -17.47 -4.52 -4.44
N ARG A 187 -18.67 -5.09 -4.52
CA ARG A 187 -18.91 -6.30 -5.31
C ARG A 187 -18.63 -6.09 -6.80
N LYS A 188 -19.01 -4.90 -7.34
CA LYS A 188 -18.81 -4.54 -8.74
C LYS A 188 -17.33 -4.34 -9.05
N ILE A 189 -16.66 -3.50 -8.25
CA ILE A 189 -15.30 -3.07 -8.61
C ILE A 189 -14.21 -4.08 -8.26
N THR A 190 -14.40 -4.97 -7.28
CA THR A 190 -13.37 -5.96 -6.89
C THR A 190 -12.92 -6.81 -8.07
N GLN A 191 -13.86 -7.28 -8.89
CA GLN A 191 -13.58 -8.05 -10.10
C GLN A 191 -12.85 -7.21 -11.16
N MET A 192 -13.31 -5.96 -11.35
CA MET A 192 -12.71 -5.04 -12.30
C MET A 192 -11.26 -4.73 -11.92
N ILE A 193 -10.99 -4.40 -10.67
CA ILE A 193 -9.65 -4.10 -10.15
C ILE A 193 -8.69 -5.27 -10.39
N ALA A 194 -9.13 -6.50 -10.12
CA ALA A 194 -8.32 -7.70 -10.34
C ALA A 194 -7.98 -7.91 -11.82
N ARG A 195 -8.98 -7.84 -12.70
CA ARG A 195 -8.79 -8.06 -14.15
C ARG A 195 -7.99 -6.95 -14.82
N GLN A 196 -8.20 -5.71 -14.38
CA GLN A 196 -7.54 -4.53 -14.95
C GLN A 196 -6.18 -4.24 -14.30
N LYS A 197 -5.71 -5.08 -13.36
CA LYS A 197 -4.41 -4.93 -12.69
C LYS A 197 -4.20 -3.49 -12.18
N VAL A 198 -5.11 -3.00 -11.34
CA VAL A 198 -5.04 -1.68 -10.70
C VAL A 198 -4.75 -1.84 -9.21
N ALA A 199 -3.83 -1.07 -8.65
CA ALA A 199 -3.67 -0.96 -7.21
C ALA A 199 -4.69 0.05 -6.67
N LEU A 200 -5.74 -0.43 -5.98
CA LEU A 200 -6.76 0.43 -5.38
C LEU A 200 -6.56 0.49 -3.87
N VAL A 201 -6.31 1.69 -3.38
CA VAL A 201 -5.98 1.94 -1.98
C VAL A 201 -7.02 2.88 -1.36
N PHE A 202 -7.58 2.48 -0.24
CA PHE A 202 -8.48 3.31 0.56
C PHE A 202 -7.83 3.66 1.88
N THR A 203 -7.83 4.92 2.24
CA THR A 203 -7.63 5.31 3.64
C THR A 203 -8.96 5.28 4.38
N ASN A 204 -8.91 4.94 5.67
CA ASN A 204 -10.10 4.89 6.50
C ASN A 204 -9.79 5.23 7.96
N GLN A 205 -10.76 5.84 8.64
CA GLN A 205 -10.61 6.21 10.04
C GLN A 205 -11.09 5.08 10.95
N LEU A 206 -10.36 4.86 12.05
CA LEU A 206 -10.77 3.97 13.11
C LEU A 206 -11.76 4.65 14.04
N ARG A 207 -12.80 3.93 14.41
CA ARG A 207 -13.78 4.30 15.43
C ARG A 207 -13.81 3.23 16.51
N GLN A 208 -14.00 3.64 17.76
CA GLN A 208 -14.15 2.70 18.86
C GLN A 208 -15.59 2.18 18.89
N LYS A 209 -15.72 0.85 18.99
CA LYS A 209 -17.01 0.21 19.23
C LYS A 209 -17.41 0.42 20.69
N LEU A 210 -18.57 0.97 20.93
CA LEU A 210 -19.13 1.12 22.27
C LEU A 210 -19.50 -0.26 22.84
N GLY A 211 -19.24 -0.48 24.14
CA GLY A 211 -19.66 -1.69 24.87
C GLY A 211 -18.85 -2.97 24.56
N VAL A 212 -17.75 -2.92 23.81
CA VAL A 212 -16.89 -4.10 23.58
C VAL A 212 -15.89 -4.24 24.73
N MET A 213 -16.12 -5.20 25.61
CA MET A 213 -15.22 -5.52 26.72
C MET A 213 -14.10 -6.51 26.33
N PHE A 214 -14.31 -7.34 25.30
CA PHE A 214 -13.36 -8.36 24.83
C PHE A 214 -13.21 -8.33 23.32
N GLY A 215 -12.00 -8.65 22.81
CA GLY A 215 -11.67 -8.64 21.38
C GLY A 215 -11.20 -7.28 20.86
N ASP A 216 -11.23 -7.10 19.53
CA ASP A 216 -10.78 -5.85 18.89
C ASP A 216 -11.85 -4.75 19.03
N PRO A 217 -11.58 -3.69 19.84
CA PRO A 217 -12.53 -2.60 20.07
C PRO A 217 -12.66 -1.66 18.86
N TRP A 218 -11.86 -1.85 17.82
CA TRP A 218 -11.81 -0.94 16.68
C TRP A 218 -12.67 -1.40 15.52
N THR A 219 -13.30 -0.46 14.86
CA THR A 219 -14.01 -0.64 13.59
C THR A 219 -13.67 0.51 12.64
N THR A 220 -13.91 0.33 11.35
CA THR A 220 -13.74 1.36 10.34
C THR A 220 -15.08 1.87 9.85
N SER A 221 -15.12 3.11 9.36
CA SER A 221 -16.32 3.72 8.77
C SER A 221 -16.75 2.98 7.49
N GLY A 222 -18.03 3.04 7.14
CA GLY A 222 -18.55 2.43 5.90
C GLY A 222 -18.88 0.94 5.97
N GLY A 223 -19.02 0.37 7.19
CA GLY A 223 -19.47 -1.01 7.39
C GLY A 223 -18.40 -2.06 7.15
N LYS A 224 -18.83 -3.32 6.88
CA LYS A 224 -17.95 -4.48 6.75
C LYS A 224 -17.48 -4.78 5.32
N ALA A 225 -18.01 -4.09 4.31
CA ALA A 225 -17.75 -4.42 2.91
C ALA A 225 -16.29 -4.15 2.52
N LEU A 226 -15.74 -2.97 2.81
CA LEU A 226 -14.35 -2.66 2.52
C LEU A 226 -13.39 -3.62 3.26
N PRO A 227 -13.50 -3.86 4.59
CA PRO A 227 -12.73 -4.88 5.28
C PRO A 227 -12.81 -6.28 4.65
N PHE A 228 -13.98 -6.68 4.17
CA PHE A 228 -14.18 -7.99 3.54
C PHE A 228 -13.47 -8.10 2.19
N HIS A 229 -13.65 -7.10 1.32
CA HIS A 229 -13.11 -7.10 -0.05
C HIS A 229 -11.62 -6.77 -0.12
N SER A 230 -11.06 -6.05 0.86
CA SER A 230 -9.63 -5.77 0.92
C SER A 230 -8.81 -7.04 1.03
N SER A 231 -7.80 -7.19 0.17
CA SER A 231 -6.82 -8.29 0.25
C SER A 231 -5.82 -8.05 1.36
N THR A 232 -5.42 -6.80 1.53
CA THR A 232 -4.49 -6.35 2.59
C THR A 232 -5.14 -5.23 3.40
N ARG A 233 -4.97 -5.27 4.72
CA ARG A 233 -5.38 -4.21 5.63
C ARG A 233 -4.24 -3.90 6.58
N VAL A 234 -3.82 -2.64 6.61
CA VAL A 234 -2.75 -2.17 7.50
C VAL A 234 -3.32 -1.15 8.47
N ARG A 235 -3.10 -1.38 9.76
CA ARG A 235 -3.47 -0.47 10.84
C ARG A 235 -2.27 0.34 11.27
N PHE A 236 -2.39 1.66 11.17
CA PHE A 236 -1.35 2.59 11.60
C PHE A 236 -1.66 3.22 12.94
N LYS A 237 -0.60 3.42 13.71
CA LYS A 237 -0.66 4.25 14.93
C LYS A 237 0.62 5.09 15.04
N ASN A 238 0.47 6.26 15.65
CA ASN A 238 1.59 7.07 16.09
C ASN A 238 2.25 6.37 17.30
N ALA A 239 3.52 6.03 17.19
CA ALA A 239 4.31 5.34 18.22
C ALA A 239 5.23 6.30 18.99
N GLY A 240 5.22 7.60 18.67
CA GLY A 240 5.99 8.63 19.37
C GLY A 240 6.40 9.78 18.46
N GLN A 241 6.84 10.87 19.07
CA GLN A 241 7.34 12.05 18.38
C GLN A 241 8.84 11.95 18.13
N ILE A 242 9.31 12.48 17.02
CA ILE A 242 10.70 12.69 16.70
C ILE A 242 10.99 14.18 16.92
N LYS A 243 11.99 14.50 17.73
CA LYS A 243 12.33 15.88 18.09
C LYS A 243 13.73 16.23 17.65
N ASP A 244 13.92 17.48 17.28
CA ASP A 244 15.24 18.07 17.02
C ASP A 244 16.00 18.41 18.33
N LYS A 245 17.22 18.92 18.19
CA LYS A 245 18.05 19.38 19.32
C LYS A 245 17.43 20.53 20.11
N LYS A 246 16.49 21.26 19.52
CA LYS A 246 15.77 22.38 20.15
C LYS A 246 14.44 21.96 20.73
N ASN A 247 14.15 20.63 20.78
CA ASN A 247 12.90 20.02 21.29
C ASN A 247 11.65 20.31 20.41
N ASN A 248 11.82 20.78 19.16
CA ASN A 248 10.72 20.91 18.21
C ASN A 248 10.37 19.54 17.64
N THR A 249 9.10 19.25 17.47
CA THR A 249 8.64 18.02 16.82
C THR A 249 8.83 18.15 15.31
N ILE A 250 9.74 17.33 14.74
CA ILE A 250 10.10 17.33 13.32
C ILE A 250 9.56 16.11 12.58
N GLY A 251 8.96 15.17 13.30
CA GLY A 251 8.40 13.95 12.73
C GLY A 251 7.74 13.08 13.78
N ILE A 252 7.26 11.93 13.33
CA ILE A 252 6.65 10.91 14.19
C ILE A 252 7.23 9.53 13.85
N LYS A 253 7.22 8.63 14.83
CA LYS A 253 7.41 7.20 14.61
C LYS A 253 6.07 6.58 14.29
N ILE A 254 5.99 5.89 13.17
CA ILE A 254 4.77 5.16 12.76
C ILE A 254 4.98 3.68 13.02
N LYS A 255 3.94 3.06 13.58
CA LYS A 255 3.83 1.61 13.65
C LYS A 255 2.69 1.16 12.75
N GLY A 256 3.02 0.40 11.70
CA GLY A 256 2.09 -0.26 10.80
C GLY A 256 1.94 -1.74 11.20
N GLN A 257 0.72 -2.20 11.41
CA GLN A 257 0.40 -3.60 11.64
C GLN A 257 -0.48 -4.14 10.53
N VAL A 258 -0.05 -5.21 9.89
CA VAL A 258 -0.81 -5.91 8.84
C VAL A 258 -1.88 -6.78 9.51
N ILE A 259 -3.09 -6.24 9.68
CA ILE A 259 -4.19 -6.91 10.41
C ILE A 259 -4.97 -7.91 9.55
N LYS A 260 -4.84 -7.85 8.23
CA LYS A 260 -5.36 -8.82 7.26
C LYS A 260 -4.42 -8.90 6.07
N ASN A 261 -4.13 -10.10 5.64
CA ASN A 261 -3.32 -10.35 4.45
C ASN A 261 -3.77 -11.63 3.74
N ARG A 262 -4.06 -11.55 2.44
CA ARG A 262 -4.35 -12.69 1.58
C ARG A 262 -3.15 -13.11 0.72
N LEU A 263 -2.06 -12.35 0.79
CA LEU A 263 -0.85 -12.53 -0.04
C LEU A 263 0.32 -13.08 0.78
N GLY A 264 0.17 -13.14 2.09
CA GLY A 264 1.20 -13.61 3.01
C GLY A 264 0.70 -13.64 4.46
N PRO A 265 1.59 -13.92 5.43
CA PRO A 265 1.22 -13.99 6.84
C PRO A 265 0.68 -12.64 7.36
N PRO A 266 -0.48 -12.63 8.04
CA PRO A 266 -0.96 -11.46 8.75
C PRO A 266 -0.20 -11.24 10.07
N MET A 267 -0.54 -10.18 10.80
CA MET A 267 -0.03 -9.77 12.12
C MET A 267 1.41 -9.28 12.15
N ARG A 268 2.11 -9.21 11.01
CA ARG A 268 3.42 -8.58 10.91
C ARG A 268 3.33 -7.09 11.22
N THR A 269 4.40 -6.57 11.79
CA THR A 269 4.48 -5.17 12.21
C THR A 269 5.77 -4.55 11.68
N ALA A 270 5.67 -3.31 11.21
CA ALA A 270 6.82 -2.49 10.86
C ALA A 270 6.77 -1.17 11.65
N GLU A 271 7.92 -0.72 12.13
CA GLU A 271 8.08 0.60 12.74
C GLU A 271 9.11 1.41 11.94
N PHE A 272 8.78 2.63 11.61
CA PHE A 272 9.66 3.50 10.83
C PHE A 272 9.42 4.98 11.16
N PRO A 273 10.49 5.81 11.05
CA PRO A 273 10.39 7.25 11.22
C PRO A 273 9.77 7.91 9.99
N LEU A 274 8.97 8.92 10.25
CA LEU A 274 8.34 9.76 9.25
C LEU A 274 8.57 11.21 9.63
N TYR A 275 9.29 11.94 8.78
CA TYR A 275 9.60 13.35 8.94
C TYR A 275 8.61 14.21 8.16
N PHE A 276 8.29 15.41 8.70
CA PHE A 276 7.30 16.29 8.09
C PHE A 276 7.81 16.98 6.82
N ASP A 277 9.12 17.09 6.65
CA ASP A 277 9.78 17.76 5.54
C ASP A 277 10.19 16.85 4.37
N LYS A 278 10.41 15.55 4.63
CA LYS A 278 10.94 14.59 3.64
C LYS A 278 10.21 13.25 3.58
N GLY A 279 9.20 13.04 4.45
CA GLY A 279 8.44 11.80 4.50
C GLY A 279 9.16 10.67 5.23
N ILE A 280 9.07 9.44 4.70
CA ILE A 280 9.62 8.24 5.33
C ILE A 280 11.14 8.21 5.21
N ASP A 281 11.82 8.00 6.34
CA ASP A 281 13.26 7.73 6.37
C ASP A 281 13.51 6.21 6.26
N ASN A 282 13.58 5.76 5.02
CA ASN A 282 13.80 4.35 4.72
C ASN A 282 15.22 3.90 5.08
N TYR A 283 16.23 4.72 4.77
CA TYR A 283 17.63 4.40 5.07
C TYR A 283 17.93 4.37 6.57
N GLY A 284 17.35 5.28 7.35
CA GLY A 284 17.43 5.24 8.81
C GLY A 284 16.77 4.01 9.41
N SER A 285 15.69 3.53 8.81
CA SER A 285 15.04 2.27 9.19
C SER A 285 15.96 1.07 8.92
N TRP A 286 16.60 1.01 7.76
CA TRP A 286 17.58 -0.04 7.42
C TRP A 286 18.74 -0.10 8.42
N LEU A 287 19.34 1.06 8.75
CA LEU A 287 20.43 1.10 9.74
C LEU A 287 20.00 0.59 11.09
N THR A 288 18.75 0.87 11.50
CA THR A 288 18.21 0.37 12.77
C THR A 288 18.13 -1.17 12.76
N VAL A 289 17.58 -1.74 11.71
CA VAL A 289 17.47 -3.20 11.54
C VAL A 289 18.84 -3.86 11.42
N MET A 290 19.72 -3.31 10.57
CA MET A 290 21.09 -3.83 10.44
C MET A 290 21.85 -3.86 11.76
N LYS A 291 21.63 -2.86 12.62
CA LYS A 291 22.21 -2.82 13.96
C LYS A 291 21.59 -3.88 14.87
N GLU A 292 20.27 -4.01 14.89
CA GLU A 292 19.56 -4.99 15.72
C GLU A 292 19.95 -6.44 15.37
N HIS A 293 20.05 -6.73 14.07
CA HIS A 293 20.45 -8.05 13.55
C HIS A 293 21.96 -8.26 13.45
N LYS A 294 22.78 -7.28 13.91
CA LYS A 294 24.25 -7.34 13.89
C LYS A 294 24.85 -7.50 12.50
N ILE A 295 24.14 -7.08 11.44
CA ILE A 295 24.61 -7.07 10.05
C ILE A 295 25.73 -6.03 9.89
N CYS A 296 25.63 -4.89 10.59
CA CYS A 296 26.69 -3.90 10.67
C CYS A 296 27.28 -3.80 12.08
N LYS A 297 28.59 -3.58 12.17
CA LYS A 297 29.28 -3.26 13.43
C LYS A 297 29.10 -1.77 13.70
N VAL A 298 28.85 -1.38 14.96
CA VAL A 298 28.66 0.02 15.37
C VAL A 298 29.70 0.37 16.43
N GLY A 299 30.46 1.44 16.16
CA GLY A 299 31.44 2.00 17.08
C GLY A 299 31.31 3.52 17.19
N GLY A 300 30.67 4.00 18.27
CA GLY A 300 30.33 5.41 18.41
C GLY A 300 29.38 5.90 17.33
N SER A 301 29.80 6.90 16.51
CA SER A 301 29.04 7.45 15.39
C SER A 301 29.27 6.71 14.06
N TRP A 302 30.11 5.67 14.07
CA TRP A 302 30.54 4.98 12.88
C TRP A 302 29.88 3.60 12.75
N TYR A 303 29.47 3.29 11.54
CA TYR A 303 28.97 1.99 11.11
C TYR A 303 30.01 1.33 10.21
N THR A 304 30.13 0.02 10.28
CA THR A 304 30.97 -0.77 9.39
C THR A 304 30.11 -1.88 8.80
N LEU A 305 29.87 -1.82 7.49
CA LEU A 305 29.07 -2.79 6.73
C LEU A 305 30.04 -3.68 5.91
N PRO A 306 30.03 -5.00 6.11
CA PRO A 306 30.79 -5.92 5.23
C PRO A 306 30.11 -6.02 3.88
N HIS A 307 30.90 -5.95 2.81
CA HIS A 307 30.50 -6.35 1.46
C HIS A 307 30.87 -7.82 1.30
N ILE A 308 29.87 -8.67 1.19
CA ILE A 308 30.05 -10.13 1.13
C ILE A 308 29.86 -10.58 -0.32
N ASP A 309 30.76 -11.44 -0.80
CA ASP A 309 30.57 -12.16 -2.05
C ASP A 309 29.43 -13.18 -1.89
N ILE A 310 28.40 -13.09 -2.73
CA ILE A 310 27.19 -13.92 -2.63
C ILE A 310 27.48 -15.39 -2.94
N GLU A 311 28.46 -15.67 -3.81
CA GLU A 311 28.80 -17.04 -4.19
C GLU A 311 29.71 -17.73 -3.18
N THR A 312 30.66 -16.99 -2.61
CA THR A 312 31.68 -17.56 -1.72
C THR A 312 31.38 -17.33 -0.23
N GLY A 313 30.54 -16.35 0.11
CA GLY A 313 30.28 -15.92 1.49
C GLY A 313 31.45 -15.16 2.13
N GLU A 314 32.51 -14.84 1.37
CA GLU A 314 33.69 -14.14 1.88
C GLU A 314 33.50 -12.62 1.90
N VAL A 315 34.08 -11.94 2.89
CA VAL A 315 34.06 -10.49 2.95
C VAL A 315 35.08 -9.92 1.97
N ILE A 316 34.59 -9.30 0.88
CA ILE A 316 35.40 -8.64 -0.14
C ILE A 316 35.99 -7.33 0.41
N LYS A 317 35.16 -6.57 1.12
CA LYS A 317 35.50 -5.22 1.60
C LYS A 317 34.63 -4.83 2.80
N GLU A 318 35.16 -4.02 3.72
CA GLU A 318 34.37 -3.36 4.77
C GLU A 318 34.19 -1.87 4.42
N HIS A 319 32.96 -1.39 4.44
CA HIS A 319 32.62 0.01 4.24
C HIS A 319 32.37 0.67 5.59
N LYS A 320 33.16 1.69 5.91
CA LYS A 320 33.02 2.48 7.14
C LYS A 320 32.40 3.84 6.83
N PHE A 321 31.28 4.18 7.45
CA PHE A 321 30.50 5.38 7.18
C PHE A 321 29.77 5.90 8.42
N GLN A 322 29.27 7.14 8.35
CA GLN A 322 28.33 7.70 9.33
C GLN A 322 26.89 7.55 8.82
N SER A 323 25.90 7.59 9.70
CA SER A 323 24.48 7.42 9.31
C SER A 323 24.01 8.40 8.23
N LYS A 324 24.56 9.62 8.21
CA LYS A 324 24.23 10.64 7.20
C LYS A 324 24.74 10.30 5.78
N ASP A 325 25.79 9.48 5.69
CA ASP A 325 26.44 9.12 4.42
C ASP A 325 25.89 7.78 3.88
N PHE A 326 24.97 7.14 4.60
CA PHE A 326 24.48 5.79 4.26
C PHE A 326 23.67 5.76 2.97
N GLU A 327 22.81 6.74 2.78
CA GLU A 327 22.01 6.86 1.54
C GLU A 327 22.89 7.00 0.31
N GLU A 328 23.90 7.85 0.37
CA GLU A 328 24.87 8.04 -0.71
C GLU A 328 25.68 6.76 -0.97
N LEU A 329 26.12 6.08 0.11
CA LEU A 329 26.84 4.82 0.02
C LEU A 329 26.02 3.75 -0.72
N MET A 330 24.74 3.59 -0.37
CA MET A 330 23.85 2.58 -0.98
C MET A 330 23.53 2.93 -2.44
N ASN A 331 23.34 4.20 -2.77
CA ASN A 331 23.07 4.65 -4.13
C ASN A 331 24.27 4.53 -5.07
N THR A 332 25.50 4.64 -4.53
CA THR A 332 26.74 4.52 -5.32
C THR A 332 27.28 3.10 -5.43
N ASN A 333 26.86 2.20 -4.52
CA ASN A 333 27.32 0.80 -4.48
C ASN A 333 26.11 -0.14 -4.51
N THR A 334 25.50 -0.27 -5.67
CA THR A 334 24.32 -1.13 -5.87
C THR A 334 24.55 -2.60 -5.49
N CYS A 335 25.80 -3.08 -5.54
CA CYS A 335 26.15 -4.43 -5.08
C CYS A 335 25.88 -4.64 -3.58
N LEU A 336 25.92 -3.57 -2.76
CA LEU A 336 25.61 -3.67 -1.33
C LEU A 336 24.12 -3.90 -1.06
N LEU A 337 23.24 -3.53 -2.00
CA LEU A 337 21.81 -3.81 -1.89
C LEU A 337 21.51 -5.30 -1.93
N TYR A 338 22.25 -6.05 -2.74
CA TYR A 338 22.07 -7.51 -2.86
C TYR A 338 22.63 -8.27 -1.67
N THR A 339 23.66 -7.76 -0.99
CA THR A 339 24.18 -8.38 0.25
C THR A 339 23.27 -8.14 1.45
N SER A 340 22.46 -7.09 1.44
CA SER A 340 21.46 -6.86 2.49
C SER A 340 20.19 -7.70 2.28
N ASP A 341 19.83 -8.02 1.04
CA ASP A 341 18.69 -8.89 0.72
C ASP A 341 18.94 -10.37 1.08
N ALA A 342 20.19 -10.82 1.00
CA ALA A 342 20.59 -12.18 1.39
C ALA A 342 20.56 -12.44 2.90
N ALA A 343 20.41 -11.41 3.71
CA ALA A 343 20.29 -11.54 5.17
C ALA A 343 18.83 -11.76 5.64
N ASP A 344 17.85 -11.74 4.72
CA ASP A 344 16.42 -11.94 5.02
C ASP A 344 15.93 -13.38 4.73
N GLU A 345 16.82 -14.32 4.32
CA GLU A 345 16.59 -15.77 4.34
C GLU A 345 17.03 -16.36 5.71
#